data_4d7b2fc9ea77cdb1e74b25dbdf4290ee
#
_entry.id   4d7b2fc9ea77cdb1e74b25dbdf4290ee
#
_cell.length_a   1.000
_cell.length_b   1.000
_cell.length_c   1.000
_cell.angle_alpha   90.00
_cell.angle_beta   90.00
_cell.angle_gamma   90.00
#
_symmetry.space_group_name_H-M   'P 1'
#
loop_
_entity.id
_entity.type
_entity.pdbx_description
1 polymer ?
#
loop_
_entity_poly.entity_id
_entity_poly.type
_entity_poly.pdbx_seq_one_letter_code
_entity_poly.pdbx_strand_id
1 'polypeptide(L)'
;MCNFKFFIITLFVPLFLTGQVQEVDPPTDVKTISLGIVDNASGLAIINLNDRLVLEFDVLNNLEEDFYYVIEHFDSDWNPSQLMKTEYLAGMDNLRIVDYVNSFNTYQIYSHYRLQIPNQQTRLRVSGNYIIKIFDDYDDLVFSRKFMVVEPMANVGVQIRRSRDVALINETQSVDFKVTPTTSNFNNPLETIKTTVLQNNNLKTAIHGLKPQYIMGNELVYRYTNASLFWGGNEYLFFENKDIRATNLGIQYIDLQDLYHTYLYTNIERSRKKYTFNPDINGGFKVTVLDRDDPRIEADYTYVHFSLSATEFLNAAVYVYGGFNNFSTTKENEMVFNPNKGVYEATLLMKQGFYNYKYVVIDKENTLQEGAISGNFDETENNYKVLVYYRDLGARYDKLIGLGEANSVQMTN
;
A
#
# COMPACT_ATOMS: atom_id res chain seq x y z
N MET A 1 45.72 48.92 -27.65
CA MET A 1 44.35 48.53 -27.25
C MET A 1 44.33 47.00 -27.13
N CYS A 2 44.33 46.48 -25.92
CA CYS A 2 44.43 45.09 -25.64
C CYS A 2 43.02 44.56 -25.34
N ASN A 3 42.42 43.70 -26.23
CA ASN A 3 41.10 43.13 -26.05
C ASN A 3 41.22 41.88 -25.16
N PHE A 4 40.78 42.01 -23.91
CA PHE A 4 40.61 40.88 -22.99
C PHE A 4 39.25 40.17 -23.29
N LYS A 5 39.29 39.00 -23.87
CA LYS A 5 38.08 38.14 -24.03
C LYS A 5 37.89 37.36 -22.74
N PHE A 6 36.82 37.71 -21.99
CA PHE A 6 36.35 36.94 -20.86
C PHE A 6 35.71 35.62 -21.36
N PHE A 7 36.27 34.47 -21.03
CA PHE A 7 35.68 33.14 -21.25
C PHE A 7 34.87 32.79 -20.00
N ILE A 8 33.53 32.82 -20.08
CA ILE A 8 32.66 32.33 -19.03
C ILE A 8 32.56 30.81 -19.20
N ILE A 9 33.23 30.05 -18.32
CA ILE A 9 33.05 28.60 -18.20
C ILE A 9 31.79 28.36 -17.35
N THR A 10 30.69 28.01 -18.01
CA THR A 10 29.48 27.56 -17.34
C THR A 10 29.71 26.15 -16.84
N LEU A 11 29.92 26.01 -15.52
CA LEU A 11 30.03 24.70 -14.86
C LEU A 11 28.63 24.05 -14.83
N PHE A 12 28.36 23.10 -15.69
CA PHE A 12 27.14 22.30 -15.67
C PHE A 12 27.29 21.27 -14.55
N VAL A 13 26.73 21.55 -13.36
CA VAL A 13 26.60 20.56 -12.29
C VAL A 13 25.32 19.78 -12.58
N PRO A 14 25.39 18.47 -12.91
CA PRO A 14 24.20 17.65 -13.03
C PRO A 14 23.56 17.53 -11.64
N LEU A 15 22.40 18.16 -11.45
CA LEU A 15 21.52 17.85 -10.32
C LEU A 15 20.99 16.43 -10.55
N PHE A 16 21.54 15.47 -9.85
CA PHE A 16 20.90 14.17 -9.67
C PHE A 16 19.69 14.39 -8.75
N LEU A 17 18.53 14.56 -9.32
CA LEU A 17 17.27 14.41 -8.61
C LEU A 17 17.14 12.91 -8.28
N THR A 18 17.59 12.51 -7.11
CA THR A 18 17.26 11.20 -6.54
C THR A 18 15.80 11.25 -6.15
N GLY A 19 14.92 10.89 -7.08
CA GLY A 19 13.51 10.66 -6.76
C GLY A 19 13.39 9.43 -5.85
N GLN A 20 12.42 9.47 -4.92
CA GLN A 20 12.07 8.30 -4.10
C GLN A 20 11.78 7.11 -5.02
N VAL A 21 12.31 5.94 -4.65
CA VAL A 21 12.03 4.73 -5.43
C VAL A 21 10.54 4.40 -5.37
N GLN A 22 9.92 4.32 -6.54
CA GLN A 22 8.53 3.90 -6.70
C GLN A 22 8.47 2.38 -6.86
N GLU A 23 7.35 1.81 -6.41
CA GLU A 23 7.03 0.42 -6.75
C GLU A 23 6.71 0.31 -8.23
N VAL A 24 7.06 -0.81 -8.82
CA VAL A 24 6.68 -1.14 -10.20
C VAL A 24 5.41 -1.97 -10.16
N ASP A 25 4.38 -1.51 -10.86
CA ASP A 25 3.13 -2.23 -11.01
C ASP A 25 3.33 -3.45 -11.92
N PRO A 26 2.61 -4.58 -11.67
CA PRO A 26 2.75 -5.80 -12.45
C PRO A 26 2.17 -5.64 -13.88
N PRO A 27 2.61 -6.45 -14.83
CA PRO A 27 1.94 -6.62 -16.11
C PRO A 27 0.55 -7.26 -15.94
N THR A 28 -0.27 -7.24 -16.99
CA THR A 28 -1.68 -7.64 -16.93
C THR A 28 -1.94 -9.11 -16.65
N ASP A 29 -0.96 -9.96 -16.88
CA ASP A 29 -0.99 -11.42 -16.63
C ASP A 29 -0.49 -11.82 -15.24
N VAL A 30 0.15 -10.91 -14.49
CA VAL A 30 0.56 -11.12 -13.09
C VAL A 30 -0.48 -10.51 -12.14
N LYS A 31 -1.12 -11.34 -11.34
CA LYS A 31 -2.28 -10.98 -10.51
C LYS A 31 -2.13 -11.42 -9.05
N THR A 32 -3.04 -10.93 -8.23
CA THR A 32 -3.24 -11.37 -6.83
C THR A 32 -1.95 -11.33 -6.02
N ILE A 33 -1.15 -10.27 -6.21
CA ILE A 33 0.10 -10.10 -5.47
C ILE A 33 -0.24 -9.80 -4.01
N SER A 34 0.28 -10.60 -3.11
CA SER A 34 0.20 -10.39 -1.66
C SER A 34 1.58 -10.48 -1.03
N LEU A 35 1.86 -9.60 -0.09
CA LEU A 35 3.12 -9.58 0.67
C LEU A 35 2.81 -9.32 2.14
N GLY A 36 3.16 -10.24 3.03
CA GLY A 36 2.86 -10.11 4.45
C GLY A 36 3.39 -11.25 5.29
N ILE A 37 2.90 -11.34 6.53
CA ILE A 37 3.12 -12.49 7.41
C ILE A 37 2.18 -13.61 6.94
N VAL A 38 2.60 -14.85 7.13
CA VAL A 38 1.76 -16.03 6.85
C VAL A 38 0.37 -15.84 7.46
N ASP A 39 -0.67 -16.11 6.69
CA ASP A 39 -2.09 -15.95 7.03
C ASP A 39 -2.61 -14.51 7.18
N ASN A 40 -1.78 -13.49 6.96
CA ASN A 40 -2.19 -12.07 6.99
C ASN A 40 -1.46 -11.26 5.91
N ALA A 41 -1.60 -11.68 4.67
CA ALA A 41 -0.86 -11.13 3.54
C ALA A 41 -1.52 -9.90 2.88
N SER A 42 -2.69 -9.46 3.34
CA SER A 42 -3.37 -8.30 2.78
C SER A 42 -2.89 -7.00 3.44
N GLY A 43 -2.24 -6.17 2.66
CA GLY A 43 -1.81 -4.83 3.06
C GLY A 43 -0.29 -4.66 3.08
N LEU A 44 0.16 -3.55 3.67
CA LEU A 44 1.58 -3.24 3.78
C LEU A 44 2.26 -4.15 4.80
N ALA A 45 3.26 -4.89 4.36
CA ALA A 45 4.03 -5.77 5.23
C ALA A 45 4.96 -4.97 6.16
N ILE A 46 4.68 -4.99 7.46
CA ILE A 46 5.55 -4.49 8.53
C ILE A 46 5.80 -5.65 9.47
N ILE A 47 7.03 -6.16 9.50
CA ILE A 47 7.41 -7.39 10.19
C ILE A 47 8.54 -7.14 11.18
N ASN A 48 8.71 -8.00 12.17
CA ASN A 48 9.94 -8.01 12.97
C ASN A 48 11.06 -8.75 12.24
N LEU A 49 12.31 -8.50 12.65
CA LEU A 49 13.51 -9.02 11.96
C LEU A 49 13.53 -10.57 11.81
N ASN A 50 12.85 -11.30 12.71
CA ASN A 50 12.82 -12.76 12.68
C ASN A 50 11.48 -13.35 12.21
N ASP A 51 10.54 -12.51 11.82
CA ASP A 51 9.25 -12.96 11.30
C ASP A 51 9.41 -13.55 9.88
N ARG A 52 8.43 -14.34 9.47
CA ARG A 52 8.39 -14.94 8.14
C ARG A 52 7.58 -14.06 7.21
N LEU A 53 8.26 -13.40 6.29
CA LEU A 53 7.65 -12.69 5.18
C LEU A 53 7.30 -13.69 4.08
N VAL A 54 6.11 -13.58 3.53
CA VAL A 54 5.66 -14.39 2.38
C VAL A 54 5.18 -13.47 1.29
N LEU A 55 5.73 -13.64 0.09
CA LEU A 55 5.24 -13.07 -1.16
C LEU A 55 4.52 -14.18 -1.93
N GLU A 56 3.31 -13.90 -2.37
CA GLU A 56 2.52 -14.78 -3.24
C GLU A 56 2.00 -13.98 -4.42
N PHE A 57 1.94 -14.60 -5.60
CA PHE A 57 1.37 -14.02 -6.82
C PHE A 57 0.99 -15.11 -7.81
N ASP A 58 0.07 -14.79 -8.71
CA ASP A 58 -0.40 -15.69 -9.77
C ASP A 58 0.02 -15.18 -11.15
N VAL A 59 0.32 -16.10 -12.06
CA VAL A 59 0.63 -15.82 -13.47
C VAL A 59 -0.39 -16.52 -14.35
N LEU A 60 -1.10 -15.75 -15.19
CA LEU A 60 -2.30 -16.20 -15.90
C LEU A 60 -2.08 -16.65 -17.36
N ASN A 61 -0.84 -16.76 -17.81
CA ASN A 61 -0.50 -17.04 -19.21
C ASN A 61 -0.44 -18.54 -19.57
N ASN A 62 -0.83 -19.43 -18.66
CA ASN A 62 -0.77 -20.91 -18.82
C ASN A 62 0.64 -21.47 -19.01
N LEU A 63 1.67 -20.72 -18.69
CA LEU A 63 3.07 -21.11 -18.77
C LEU A 63 3.68 -21.16 -17.36
N GLU A 64 4.59 -22.08 -17.16
CA GLU A 64 5.47 -22.06 -16.00
C GLU A 64 6.70 -21.23 -16.37
N GLU A 65 6.82 -20.04 -15.75
CA GLU A 65 7.92 -19.11 -16.02
C GLU A 65 8.89 -19.10 -14.85
N ASP A 66 10.14 -18.77 -15.14
CA ASP A 66 11.16 -18.63 -14.13
C ASP A 66 11.21 -17.20 -13.62
N PHE A 67 10.98 -17.03 -12.33
CA PHE A 67 11.07 -15.72 -11.66
C PHE A 67 12.22 -15.72 -10.65
N TYR A 68 12.90 -14.58 -10.57
CA TYR A 68 14.03 -14.32 -9.68
C TYR A 68 13.71 -13.15 -8.76
N TYR A 69 14.17 -13.21 -7.52
CA TYR A 69 13.94 -12.13 -6.56
C TYR A 69 15.22 -11.43 -6.14
N VAL A 70 15.16 -10.12 -6.02
CA VAL A 70 16.22 -9.26 -5.49
C VAL A 70 15.67 -8.43 -4.35
N ILE A 71 16.44 -8.31 -3.25
CA ILE A 71 16.06 -7.52 -2.08
C ILE A 71 17.02 -6.36 -1.92
N GLU A 72 16.49 -5.16 -1.79
CA GLU A 72 17.26 -3.93 -1.59
C GLU A 72 16.81 -3.21 -0.33
N HIS A 73 17.77 -2.57 0.36
CA HIS A 73 17.54 -1.84 1.61
C HIS A 73 17.52 -0.33 1.38
N PHE A 74 16.58 0.36 2.04
CA PHE A 74 16.33 1.79 1.90
C PHE A 74 16.24 2.50 3.25
N ASP A 75 16.50 3.80 3.23
CA ASP A 75 16.27 4.71 4.35
C ASP A 75 14.77 5.05 4.52
N SER A 76 14.44 5.77 5.59
CA SER A 76 13.06 6.15 5.93
C SER A 76 12.30 6.90 4.83
N ASP A 77 13.02 7.59 3.96
CA ASP A 77 12.52 8.39 2.83
C ASP A 77 12.63 7.66 1.48
N TRP A 78 12.85 6.34 1.51
CA TRP A 78 12.94 5.47 0.35
C TRP A 78 14.09 5.81 -0.60
N ASN A 79 15.16 6.43 -0.11
CA ASN A 79 16.43 6.50 -0.81
C ASN A 79 17.26 5.25 -0.51
N PRO A 80 18.05 4.72 -1.46
CA PRO A 80 18.92 3.58 -1.22
C PRO A 80 19.83 3.85 -0.02
N SER A 81 19.93 2.90 0.90
CA SER A 81 20.84 3.04 2.05
C SER A 81 22.31 2.91 1.62
N GLN A 82 23.21 3.39 2.46
CA GLN A 82 24.66 3.30 2.21
C GLN A 82 25.25 1.93 2.63
N LEU A 83 24.41 0.95 2.93
CA LEU A 83 24.84 -0.39 3.31
C LEU A 83 25.22 -1.22 2.09
N MET A 84 26.27 -1.99 2.19
CA MET A 84 26.58 -3.05 1.23
C MET A 84 25.58 -4.20 1.41
N LYS A 85 25.31 -4.95 0.35
CA LYS A 85 24.34 -6.06 0.37
C LYS A 85 24.60 -7.06 1.50
N THR A 86 25.84 -7.41 1.75
CA THR A 86 26.25 -8.35 2.82
C THR A 86 26.00 -7.82 4.23
N GLU A 87 25.76 -6.53 4.41
CA GLU A 87 25.47 -5.94 5.72
C GLU A 87 24.00 -6.06 6.10
N TYR A 88 23.06 -5.98 5.13
CA TYR A 88 21.63 -6.10 5.39
C TYR A 88 21.03 -7.46 5.00
N LEU A 89 21.76 -8.28 4.21
CA LEU A 89 21.34 -9.60 3.76
C LEU A 89 22.39 -10.65 4.15
N ALA A 90 21.97 -11.74 4.76
CA ALA A 90 22.79 -12.94 4.96
C ALA A 90 22.48 -13.95 3.86
N GLY A 91 23.54 -14.47 3.24
CA GLY A 91 23.43 -15.36 2.09
C GLY A 91 23.41 -14.57 0.78
N MET A 92 22.52 -14.94 -0.13
CA MET A 92 22.40 -14.32 -1.46
C MET A 92 20.94 -14.16 -1.86
N ASP A 93 20.71 -13.32 -2.83
CA ASP A 93 19.47 -13.19 -3.60
C ASP A 93 19.80 -13.25 -5.09
N ASN A 94 18.91 -12.85 -5.96
CA ASN A 94 18.91 -13.14 -7.38
C ASN A 94 18.81 -14.66 -7.62
N LEU A 95 17.91 -15.28 -6.87
CA LEU A 95 17.65 -16.71 -6.89
C LEU A 95 16.28 -16.96 -7.46
N ARG A 96 16.14 -18.07 -8.20
CA ARG A 96 14.88 -18.52 -8.75
C ARG A 96 13.88 -18.85 -7.64
N ILE A 97 12.64 -18.45 -7.84
CA ILE A 97 11.49 -18.88 -7.03
C ILE A 97 11.09 -20.28 -7.49
N VAL A 98 11.32 -21.27 -6.62
CA VAL A 98 11.12 -22.70 -6.95
C VAL A 98 9.80 -23.26 -6.39
N ASP A 99 9.15 -22.53 -5.47
CA ASP A 99 7.87 -22.93 -4.88
C ASP A 99 6.74 -22.34 -5.73
N TYR A 100 6.19 -23.16 -6.63
CA TYR A 100 5.02 -22.83 -7.42
C TYR A 100 4.15 -24.06 -7.64
N VAL A 101 2.85 -23.84 -7.81
CA VAL A 101 1.85 -24.88 -8.05
C VAL A 101 0.83 -24.37 -9.06
N ASN A 102 0.46 -25.22 -10.01
CA ASN A 102 -0.57 -24.89 -11.00
C ASN A 102 -1.96 -24.93 -10.38
N SER A 103 -2.86 -24.09 -10.86
CA SER A 103 -4.27 -24.07 -10.45
C SER A 103 -4.94 -25.41 -10.72
N PHE A 104 -5.91 -25.73 -9.89
CA PHE A 104 -6.63 -26.99 -9.96
C PHE A 104 -8.13 -26.76 -10.09
N ASN A 105 -8.73 -27.33 -11.14
CA ASN A 105 -10.17 -27.30 -11.40
C ASN A 105 -10.74 -25.86 -11.48
N THR A 106 -10.04 -24.98 -12.18
CA THR A 106 -10.41 -23.58 -12.44
C THR A 106 -10.68 -23.36 -13.92
N TYR A 107 -11.56 -22.40 -14.25
CA TYR A 107 -11.80 -21.96 -15.64
C TYR A 107 -10.60 -21.19 -16.18
N GLN A 108 -10.06 -20.25 -15.40
CA GLN A 108 -8.79 -19.59 -15.70
C GLN A 108 -7.66 -20.41 -15.14
N ILE A 109 -6.81 -20.93 -16.01
CA ILE A 109 -5.58 -21.62 -15.58
C ILE A 109 -4.53 -20.55 -15.20
N TYR A 110 -3.84 -20.80 -14.10
CA TYR A 110 -2.74 -19.97 -13.60
C TYR A 110 -1.71 -20.78 -12.84
N SER A 111 -0.50 -20.26 -12.73
CA SER A 111 0.55 -20.76 -11.85
C SER A 111 0.66 -19.86 -10.63
N HIS A 112 0.53 -20.45 -9.42
CA HIS A 112 0.66 -19.75 -8.15
C HIS A 112 2.08 -19.87 -7.65
N TYR A 113 2.78 -18.74 -7.50
CA TYR A 113 4.15 -18.65 -7.00
C TYR A 113 4.17 -18.20 -5.55
N ARG A 114 5.10 -18.77 -4.77
CA ARG A 114 5.28 -18.45 -3.36
C ARG A 114 6.76 -18.30 -3.01
N LEU A 115 7.13 -17.22 -2.35
CA LEU A 115 8.47 -16.98 -1.82
C LEU A 115 8.38 -16.65 -0.34
N GLN A 116 9.10 -17.41 0.49
CA GLN A 116 9.23 -17.13 1.93
C GLN A 116 10.64 -16.60 2.26
N ILE A 117 10.71 -15.56 3.09
CA ILE A 117 11.93 -14.99 3.67
C ILE A 117 11.75 -14.96 5.21
N PRO A 118 12.69 -15.51 6.02
CA PRO A 118 13.91 -16.17 5.61
C PRO A 118 13.69 -17.55 4.97
N ASN A 119 14.61 -17.92 4.08
CA ASN A 119 14.72 -19.26 3.54
C ASN A 119 16.16 -19.80 3.77
N GLN A 120 16.51 -20.92 3.14
CA GLN A 120 17.82 -21.56 3.33
C GLN A 120 19.00 -20.69 2.85
N GLN A 121 18.74 -19.78 1.90
CA GLN A 121 19.76 -19.02 1.18
C GLN A 121 19.71 -17.52 1.48
N THR A 122 18.60 -17.01 2.01
CA THR A 122 18.37 -15.59 2.18
C THR A 122 17.78 -15.27 3.54
N ARG A 123 18.39 -14.34 4.29
CA ARG A 123 17.89 -13.81 5.56
C ARG A 123 18.22 -12.33 5.70
N LEU A 124 17.27 -11.55 6.21
CA LEU A 124 17.49 -10.14 6.56
C LEU A 124 18.30 -10.03 7.86
N ARG A 125 19.16 -9.01 7.96
CA ARG A 125 20.07 -8.79 9.09
C ARG A 125 19.77 -7.55 9.91
N VAL A 126 19.16 -6.55 9.30
CA VAL A 126 18.92 -5.23 9.91
C VAL A 126 17.48 -4.79 9.72
N SER A 127 17.04 -3.87 10.56
CA SER A 127 15.75 -3.19 10.41
C SER A 127 15.83 -2.05 9.40
N GLY A 128 14.69 -1.59 8.91
CA GLY A 128 14.56 -0.48 7.96
C GLY A 128 13.53 -0.76 6.87
N ASN A 129 13.58 0.02 5.81
CA ASN A 129 12.74 -0.15 4.64
C ASN A 129 13.40 -1.06 3.63
N TYR A 130 12.59 -1.86 2.96
CA TYR A 130 13.04 -2.81 1.94
C TYR A 130 12.11 -2.80 0.73
N ILE A 131 12.67 -3.10 -0.42
CA ILE A 131 11.92 -3.43 -1.63
C ILE A 131 12.33 -4.82 -2.08
N ILE A 132 11.34 -5.67 -2.33
CA ILE A 132 11.51 -6.91 -3.05
C ILE A 132 11.15 -6.67 -4.51
N LYS A 133 12.03 -7.04 -5.42
CA LYS A 133 11.90 -6.91 -6.88
C LYS A 133 11.84 -8.29 -7.49
N ILE A 134 10.92 -8.51 -8.39
CA ILE A 134 10.77 -9.78 -9.12
C ILE A 134 11.15 -9.54 -10.56
N PHE A 135 12.04 -10.37 -11.06
CA PHE A 135 12.57 -10.36 -12.44
C PHE A 135 12.17 -11.64 -13.15
N ASP A 136 12.03 -11.59 -14.44
CA ASP A 136 11.89 -12.75 -15.31
C ASP A 136 13.26 -13.35 -15.69
N ASP A 137 13.28 -14.35 -16.58
CA ASP A 137 14.47 -15.03 -17.06
C ASP A 137 15.29 -14.19 -18.06
N TYR A 138 14.78 -13.02 -18.50
CA TYR A 138 15.48 -12.04 -19.33
C TYR A 138 16.11 -10.91 -18.52
N ASP A 139 16.05 -10.96 -17.19
CA ASP A 139 16.44 -9.87 -16.27
C ASP A 139 15.55 -8.61 -16.39
N ASP A 140 14.33 -8.73 -16.93
CA ASP A 140 13.36 -7.64 -16.96
C ASP A 140 12.59 -7.57 -15.64
N LEU A 141 12.45 -6.35 -15.09
CA LEU A 141 11.73 -6.11 -13.82
C LEU A 141 10.21 -6.25 -14.05
N VAL A 142 9.62 -7.31 -13.51
CA VAL A 142 8.20 -7.63 -13.63
C VAL A 142 7.36 -6.80 -12.67
N PHE A 143 7.69 -6.79 -11.38
CA PHE A 143 7.07 -5.93 -10.38
C PHE A 143 7.95 -5.77 -9.14
N SER A 144 7.58 -4.85 -8.27
CA SER A 144 8.22 -4.70 -6.97
C SER A 144 7.23 -4.37 -5.86
N ARG A 145 7.58 -4.72 -4.60
CA ARG A 145 6.77 -4.42 -3.42
C ARG A 145 7.62 -3.92 -2.27
N LYS A 146 7.12 -2.89 -1.60
CA LYS A 146 7.70 -2.30 -0.40
C LYS A 146 7.29 -3.08 0.84
N PHE A 147 8.24 -3.26 1.77
CA PHE A 147 7.96 -3.77 3.11
C PHE A 147 8.91 -3.16 4.13
N MET A 148 8.61 -3.30 5.40
CA MET A 148 9.42 -2.75 6.49
C MET A 148 9.76 -3.82 7.50
N VAL A 149 10.94 -3.69 8.09
CA VAL A 149 11.44 -4.57 9.14
C VAL A 149 11.70 -3.77 10.40
N VAL A 150 11.02 -4.11 11.49
CA VAL A 150 11.12 -3.44 12.78
C VAL A 150 12.09 -4.16 13.70
N GLU A 151 12.90 -3.39 14.41
CA GLU A 151 13.68 -3.81 15.57
C GLU A 151 13.23 -2.99 16.78
N PRO A 152 12.37 -3.52 17.68
CA PRO A 152 11.69 -2.70 18.70
C PRO A 152 12.66 -2.18 19.74
N MET A 153 13.02 -0.90 19.63
CA MET A 153 13.87 -0.14 20.56
C MET A 153 13.15 1.08 21.17
N ALA A 154 11.90 1.32 20.77
CA ALA A 154 11.07 2.40 21.26
C ALA A 154 9.62 1.95 21.41
N ASN A 155 8.96 2.43 22.46
CA ASN A 155 7.51 2.36 22.62
C ASN A 155 6.87 3.55 21.91
N VAL A 156 5.85 3.29 21.10
CA VAL A 156 5.11 4.30 20.34
C VAL A 156 3.65 4.26 20.76
N GLY A 157 3.24 5.22 21.56
CA GLY A 157 1.83 5.38 21.97
C GLY A 157 1.11 6.27 20.97
N VAL A 158 0.05 5.79 20.33
CA VAL A 158 -0.73 6.52 19.31
C VAL A 158 -2.14 6.77 19.81
N GLN A 159 -2.68 7.96 19.53
CA GLN A 159 -4.04 8.34 19.87
C GLN A 159 -4.67 9.13 18.73
N ILE A 160 -5.86 8.73 18.32
CA ILE A 160 -6.63 9.43 17.28
C ILE A 160 -7.57 10.43 17.95
N ARG A 161 -7.64 11.63 17.39
CA ARG A 161 -8.49 12.73 17.87
C ARG A 161 -9.21 13.40 16.70
N ARG A 162 -10.30 14.06 17.00
CA ARG A 162 -10.93 15.01 16.09
C ARG A 162 -9.96 16.15 15.81
N SER A 163 -10.06 16.71 14.61
CA SER A 163 -9.25 17.88 14.25
C SER A 163 -9.43 19.03 15.24
N ARG A 164 -8.33 19.73 15.53
CA ARG A 164 -8.35 20.99 16.28
C ARG A 164 -8.68 22.19 15.38
N ASP A 165 -8.65 22.00 14.08
CA ASP A 165 -9.12 22.98 13.11
C ASP A 165 -10.64 22.86 12.96
N VAL A 166 -11.35 23.90 13.43
CA VAL A 166 -12.82 23.93 13.42
C VAL A 166 -13.41 23.82 12.00
N ALA A 167 -12.69 24.31 10.99
CA ALA A 167 -13.14 24.24 9.61
C ALA A 167 -13.12 22.81 9.05
N LEU A 168 -12.24 21.94 9.58
CA LEU A 168 -12.02 20.57 9.12
C LEU A 168 -12.49 19.51 10.13
N ILE A 169 -13.11 19.93 11.24
CA ILE A 169 -13.40 19.06 12.39
C ILE A 169 -14.32 17.87 12.06
N ASN A 170 -15.19 18.01 11.08
CA ASN A 170 -16.13 16.97 10.67
C ASN A 170 -15.64 16.12 9.48
N GLU A 171 -14.45 16.42 8.95
CA GLU A 171 -13.95 15.78 7.73
C GLU A 171 -12.59 15.11 7.93
N THR A 172 -11.91 15.39 9.05
CA THR A 172 -10.53 14.98 9.26
C THR A 172 -10.30 14.37 10.64
N GLN A 173 -9.27 13.52 10.71
CA GLN A 173 -8.80 12.87 11.92
C GLN A 173 -7.34 13.26 12.18
N SER A 174 -7.01 13.58 13.43
CA SER A 174 -5.67 13.98 13.85
C SER A 174 -4.97 12.84 14.59
N VAL A 175 -3.72 12.57 14.22
CA VAL A 175 -2.89 11.54 14.85
C VAL A 175 -1.92 12.18 15.81
N ASP A 176 -2.18 12.04 17.11
CA ASP A 176 -1.25 12.39 18.20
C ASP A 176 -0.45 11.16 18.57
N PHE A 177 0.85 11.32 18.83
CA PHE A 177 1.66 10.18 19.28
C PHE A 177 2.83 10.59 20.17
N LYS A 178 3.36 9.61 20.90
CA LYS A 178 4.51 9.75 21.79
C LYS A 178 5.49 8.64 21.51
N VAL A 179 6.77 8.97 21.57
CA VAL A 179 7.87 8.01 21.39
C VAL A 179 8.74 8.03 22.62
N THR A 180 8.91 6.86 23.24
CA THR A 180 9.75 6.68 24.42
C THR A 180 10.77 5.58 24.16
N PRO A 181 12.09 5.84 24.26
CA PRO A 181 13.10 4.81 24.11
C PRO A 181 12.97 3.74 25.21
N THR A 182 13.27 2.48 24.87
CA THR A 182 13.16 1.36 25.83
C THR A 182 14.44 1.15 26.64
N THR A 183 15.60 1.49 26.10
CA THR A 183 16.90 1.16 26.73
C THR A 183 17.76 2.39 27.00
N SER A 184 18.05 3.19 26.01
CA SER A 184 18.93 4.36 26.11
C SER A 184 18.30 5.56 25.44
N ASN A 185 18.57 6.77 25.96
CA ASN A 185 18.07 7.99 25.38
C ASN A 185 18.56 8.20 23.96
N PHE A 186 17.73 8.83 23.13
CA PHE A 186 18.13 9.23 21.79
C PHE A 186 19.10 10.41 21.81
N ASN A 187 20.20 10.30 21.09
CA ASN A 187 21.14 11.39 20.92
C ASN A 187 20.55 12.39 19.92
N ASN A 188 20.44 13.66 20.29
CA ASN A 188 19.91 14.74 19.46
C ASN A 188 18.64 14.34 18.66
N PRO A 189 17.51 14.02 19.35
CA PRO A 189 16.34 13.41 18.71
C PRO A 189 15.69 14.28 17.62
N LEU A 190 15.89 15.60 17.62
CA LEU A 190 15.40 16.48 16.56
C LEU A 190 16.05 16.19 15.19
N GLU A 191 17.27 15.67 15.18
CA GLU A 191 18.01 15.33 13.96
C GLU A 191 17.95 13.83 13.64
N THR A 192 18.03 12.99 14.68
CA THR A 192 18.23 11.55 14.54
C THR A 192 16.94 10.74 14.45
N ILE A 193 15.80 11.32 14.90
CA ILE A 193 14.47 10.65 14.80
C ILE A 193 13.72 11.17 13.59
N LYS A 194 13.23 10.22 12.79
CA LYS A 194 12.30 10.45 11.69
C LYS A 194 11.03 9.63 11.91
N THR A 195 9.92 10.10 11.38
CA THR A 195 8.62 9.44 11.56
C THR A 195 7.88 9.35 10.24
N THR A 196 7.09 8.28 10.10
CA THR A 196 6.10 8.13 9.03
C THR A 196 4.77 7.73 9.64
N VAL A 197 3.71 8.44 9.31
CA VAL A 197 2.35 8.13 9.75
C VAL A 197 1.55 7.62 8.55
N LEU A 198 0.88 6.50 8.72
CA LEU A 198 0.09 5.82 7.70
C LEU A 198 -1.38 5.77 8.13
N GLN A 199 -2.28 5.91 7.16
CA GLN A 199 -3.70 5.59 7.28
C GLN A 199 -4.00 4.37 6.40
N ASN A 200 -4.66 3.35 6.96
CA ASN A 200 -5.12 2.15 6.26
C ASN A 200 -4.04 1.43 5.43
N ASN A 201 -2.80 1.43 5.94
CA ASN A 201 -1.63 0.85 5.27
C ASN A 201 -1.28 1.46 3.89
N ASN A 202 -1.82 2.62 3.55
CA ASN A 202 -1.59 3.28 2.28
C ASN A 202 -0.34 4.16 2.32
N LEU A 203 0.72 3.77 1.61
CA LEU A 203 1.96 4.55 1.48
C LEU A 203 1.80 5.80 0.59
N LYS A 204 0.78 5.83 -0.28
CA LYS A 204 0.57 6.96 -1.21
C LYS A 204 0.12 8.24 -0.49
N THR A 205 -0.52 8.09 0.68
CA THR A 205 -1.03 9.18 1.50
C THR A 205 -0.28 9.37 2.82
N ALA A 206 0.87 8.72 2.97
CA ALA A 206 1.67 8.77 4.18
C ALA A 206 2.18 10.20 4.50
N ILE A 207 2.21 10.54 5.79
CA ILE A 207 2.83 11.78 6.29
C ILE A 207 4.21 11.44 6.82
N HIS A 208 5.24 12.11 6.27
CA HIS A 208 6.63 11.86 6.60
C HIS A 208 7.27 13.01 7.36
N GLY A 209 8.30 12.72 8.14
CA GLY A 209 9.25 13.69 8.66
C GLY A 209 8.72 14.63 9.73
N LEU A 210 7.65 14.26 10.45
CA LEU A 210 7.18 15.03 11.60
C LEU A 210 8.29 15.10 12.66
N LYS A 211 8.49 16.29 13.27
CA LYS A 211 9.45 16.50 14.35
C LYS A 211 8.72 16.58 15.69
N PRO A 212 9.32 16.15 16.80
CA PRO A 212 8.67 16.31 18.10
C PRO A 212 8.42 17.80 18.42
N GLN A 213 7.20 18.12 18.85
CA GLN A 213 6.87 19.48 19.30
C GLN A 213 7.39 19.75 20.71
N TYR A 214 7.41 18.71 21.54
CA TYR A 214 7.89 18.81 22.90
C TYR A 214 8.78 17.62 23.22
N ILE A 215 9.79 17.84 24.07
CA ILE A 215 10.63 16.79 24.65
C ILE A 215 10.42 16.87 26.17
N MET A 216 9.85 15.82 26.74
CA MET A 216 9.55 15.74 28.19
C MET A 216 10.38 14.63 28.82
N GLY A 217 11.54 15.00 29.36
CA GLY A 217 12.53 14.01 29.81
C GLY A 217 13.07 13.24 28.61
N ASN A 218 12.76 11.93 28.52
CA ASN A 218 13.12 11.06 27.39
C ASN A 218 11.93 10.78 26.43
N GLU A 219 10.75 11.37 26.68
CA GLU A 219 9.56 11.22 25.85
C GLU A 219 9.51 12.29 24.77
N LEU A 220 9.37 11.90 23.52
CA LEU A 220 9.15 12.78 22.37
C LEU A 220 7.65 12.86 22.09
N VAL A 221 7.09 14.08 22.08
CA VAL A 221 5.65 14.31 21.94
C VAL A 221 5.34 14.96 20.61
N TYR A 222 4.44 14.34 19.84
CA TYR A 222 3.95 14.80 18.54
C TYR A 222 2.45 15.11 18.66
N ARG A 223 2.08 16.38 18.59
CA ARG A 223 0.72 16.82 18.88
C ARG A 223 0.36 18.05 18.05
N TYR A 224 0.19 17.83 16.76
CA TYR A 224 -0.02 18.90 15.79
C TYR A 224 -1.48 19.31 15.62
N THR A 225 -1.71 20.54 15.15
CA THR A 225 -3.03 20.98 14.70
C THR A 225 -3.30 20.50 13.28
N ASN A 226 -2.33 20.65 12.37
CA ASN A 226 -2.53 20.36 10.95
C ASN A 226 -1.53 19.34 10.37
N ALA A 227 -0.28 19.28 10.87
CA ALA A 227 0.77 18.49 10.22
C ALA A 227 0.57 16.96 10.31
N SER A 228 -0.22 16.46 11.26
CA SER A 228 -0.59 15.04 11.39
C SER A 228 -2.08 14.79 11.11
N LEU A 229 -2.67 15.60 10.22
CA LEU A 229 -4.08 15.55 9.87
C LEU A 229 -4.29 14.71 8.62
N PHE A 230 -5.22 13.77 8.69
CA PHE A 230 -5.69 12.97 7.57
C PHE A 230 -7.14 13.27 7.27
N TRP A 231 -7.51 13.22 5.99
CA TRP A 231 -8.91 13.15 5.61
C TRP A 231 -9.52 11.87 6.17
N GLY A 232 -10.69 11.97 6.78
CA GLY A 232 -11.37 10.81 7.35
C GLY A 232 -11.79 9.79 6.29
N GLY A 233 -12.05 10.26 5.08
CA GLY A 233 -12.59 9.42 4.01
C GLY A 233 -14.00 8.94 4.33
N ASN A 234 -14.34 7.77 3.83
CA ASN A 234 -15.57 7.05 4.12
C ASN A 234 -15.30 5.55 4.11
N GLU A 235 -16.18 4.76 4.76
CA GLU A 235 -16.11 3.31 4.76
C GLU A 235 -15.95 2.77 3.32
N TYR A 236 -15.09 1.77 3.15
CA TYR A 236 -14.90 1.13 1.86
C TYR A 236 -16.17 0.42 1.42
N LEU A 237 -16.43 0.41 0.15
CA LEU A 237 -17.39 -0.49 -0.48
C LEU A 237 -16.80 -1.89 -0.50
N PHE A 238 -17.64 -2.91 -0.59
CA PHE A 238 -17.16 -4.28 -0.68
C PHE A 238 -18.06 -5.15 -1.54
N PHE A 239 -17.48 -6.25 -2.02
CA PHE A 239 -18.20 -7.39 -2.58
C PHE A 239 -17.51 -8.69 -2.15
N GLU A 240 -18.26 -9.79 -2.21
CA GLU A 240 -17.76 -11.13 -1.96
C GLU A 240 -18.20 -12.08 -3.07
N ASN A 241 -17.26 -12.60 -3.87
CA ASN A 241 -17.52 -13.57 -4.94
C ASN A 241 -16.89 -14.95 -4.64
N LYS A 242 -16.84 -15.36 -3.37
CA LYS A 242 -16.35 -16.67 -2.96
C LYS A 242 -17.11 -17.85 -3.59
N ASP A 243 -18.36 -17.65 -4.00
CA ASP A 243 -19.11 -18.52 -4.89
C ASP A 243 -19.40 -17.78 -6.20
N ILE A 244 -18.77 -18.22 -7.29
CA ILE A 244 -18.92 -17.61 -8.62
C ILE A 244 -20.23 -18.00 -9.33
N ARG A 245 -21.03 -18.89 -8.74
CA ARG A 245 -22.30 -19.38 -9.31
C ARG A 245 -23.52 -18.79 -8.63
N ALA A 246 -23.35 -18.15 -7.47
CA ALA A 246 -24.42 -17.56 -6.69
C ALA A 246 -24.11 -16.11 -6.30
N THR A 247 -25.13 -15.24 -6.37
CA THR A 247 -25.02 -13.86 -5.92
C THR A 247 -24.86 -13.78 -4.41
N ASN A 248 -24.03 -12.85 -3.96
CA ASN A 248 -23.80 -12.53 -2.57
C ASN A 248 -23.77 -11.00 -2.38
N LEU A 249 -23.37 -10.53 -1.22
CA LEU A 249 -23.33 -9.10 -0.87
C LEU A 249 -22.55 -8.28 -1.93
N GLY A 250 -23.16 -7.20 -2.41
CA GLY A 250 -22.60 -6.32 -3.42
C GLY A 250 -22.79 -6.78 -4.86
N ILE A 251 -23.21 -8.04 -5.12
CA ILE A 251 -23.35 -8.63 -6.45
C ILE A 251 -24.80 -8.61 -6.90
N GLN A 252 -25.06 -8.00 -8.06
CA GLN A 252 -26.39 -7.90 -8.66
C GLN A 252 -26.76 -9.18 -9.42
N TYR A 253 -25.88 -9.65 -10.30
CA TYR A 253 -26.06 -10.91 -11.03
C TYR A 253 -24.71 -11.45 -11.50
N ILE A 254 -24.73 -12.72 -11.93
CA ILE A 254 -23.57 -13.43 -12.44
C ILE A 254 -23.95 -14.03 -13.80
N ASP A 255 -23.02 -14.02 -14.74
CA ASP A 255 -23.16 -14.61 -16.06
C ASP A 255 -21.94 -15.47 -16.35
N LEU A 256 -22.13 -16.64 -16.99
CA LEU A 256 -21.06 -17.51 -17.43
C LEU A 256 -20.90 -17.36 -18.95
N GLN A 257 -19.73 -16.91 -19.35
CA GLN A 257 -19.26 -16.87 -20.73
C GLN A 257 -18.04 -17.80 -20.85
N ASP A 258 -16.92 -17.32 -21.38
CA ASP A 258 -15.66 -18.08 -21.34
C ASP A 258 -15.13 -18.18 -19.88
N LEU A 259 -15.28 -17.09 -19.13
CA LEU A 259 -15.13 -17.04 -17.67
C LEU A 259 -16.44 -16.55 -17.03
N TYR A 260 -16.52 -16.62 -15.70
CA TYR A 260 -17.61 -15.98 -14.98
C TYR A 260 -17.47 -14.45 -15.00
N HIS A 261 -18.60 -13.77 -15.19
CA HIS A 261 -18.76 -12.33 -15.11
C HIS A 261 -19.61 -11.99 -13.88
N THR A 262 -19.04 -11.24 -12.96
CA THR A 262 -19.68 -10.80 -11.72
C THR A 262 -20.04 -9.32 -11.86
N TYR A 263 -21.33 -9.00 -11.91
CA TYR A 263 -21.82 -7.62 -12.04
C TYR A 263 -22.20 -7.09 -10.67
N LEU A 264 -21.53 -6.04 -10.24
CA LEU A 264 -21.83 -5.38 -8.97
C LEU A 264 -23.04 -4.44 -9.13
N TYR A 265 -23.76 -4.18 -8.02
CA TYR A 265 -24.75 -3.11 -8.01
C TYR A 265 -24.07 -1.77 -8.36
N THR A 266 -24.79 -0.94 -9.15
CA THR A 266 -24.32 0.41 -9.46
C THR A 266 -24.21 1.22 -8.17
N ASN A 267 -23.00 1.64 -7.83
CA ASN A 267 -22.77 2.51 -6.69
C ASN A 267 -23.15 3.96 -7.03
N ILE A 268 -23.37 4.75 -6.01
CA ILE A 268 -23.74 6.15 -6.13
C ILE A 268 -22.71 7.02 -5.41
N GLU A 269 -22.55 8.26 -5.85
CA GLU A 269 -21.77 9.26 -5.14
C GLU A 269 -22.28 9.41 -3.69
N ARG A 270 -21.37 9.39 -2.72
CA ARG A 270 -21.67 9.47 -1.29
C ARG A 270 -21.18 10.77 -0.63
N SER A 271 -20.43 11.61 -1.35
CA SER A 271 -19.81 12.82 -0.82
C SER A 271 -20.79 13.81 -0.17
N ARG A 272 -22.06 13.79 -0.61
CA ARG A 272 -23.13 14.65 -0.08
C ARG A 272 -24.16 13.91 0.77
N LYS A 273 -23.89 12.65 1.11
CA LYS A 273 -24.79 11.84 1.94
C LYS A 273 -24.35 11.90 3.39
N LYS A 274 -25.26 11.61 4.30
CA LYS A 274 -24.91 11.41 5.70
C LYS A 274 -24.03 10.18 5.81
N TYR A 275 -23.05 10.26 6.71
CA TYR A 275 -22.22 9.12 7.07
C TYR A 275 -23.08 7.94 7.52
N THR A 276 -22.66 6.76 7.15
CA THR A 276 -23.25 5.49 7.59
C THR A 276 -22.12 4.50 7.80
N PHE A 277 -22.01 4.01 9.02
CA PHE A 277 -21.03 2.99 9.36
C PHE A 277 -21.36 1.66 8.65
N ASN A 278 -20.40 1.12 7.94
CA ASN A 278 -20.44 -0.22 7.35
C ASN A 278 -19.08 -0.88 7.65
N PRO A 279 -19.06 -1.97 8.46
CA PRO A 279 -17.80 -2.65 8.76
C PRO A 279 -17.06 -3.07 7.50
N ASP A 280 -15.79 -2.77 7.45
CA ASP A 280 -14.91 -3.12 6.34
C ASP A 280 -13.54 -3.63 6.85
N ILE A 281 -12.58 -3.86 5.97
CA ILE A 281 -11.20 -4.25 6.31
C ILE A 281 -10.21 -3.21 5.83
N ASN A 282 -10.59 -1.94 5.85
CA ASN A 282 -9.76 -0.77 5.57
C ASN A 282 -9.05 -0.83 4.21
N GLY A 283 -9.80 -1.22 3.18
CA GLY A 283 -9.30 -1.33 1.81
C GLY A 283 -8.56 -2.62 1.49
N GLY A 284 -8.47 -3.56 2.43
CA GLY A 284 -7.86 -4.86 2.24
C GLY A 284 -8.66 -5.80 1.34
N PHE A 285 -8.10 -6.98 1.10
CA PHE A 285 -8.79 -8.07 0.40
C PHE A 285 -8.35 -9.42 0.98
N LYS A 286 -9.15 -10.45 0.73
CA LYS A 286 -8.85 -11.82 1.13
C LYS A 286 -9.32 -12.79 0.06
N VAL A 287 -8.42 -13.61 -0.49
CA VAL A 287 -8.78 -14.70 -1.39
C VAL A 287 -9.50 -15.78 -0.59
N THR A 288 -10.70 -16.12 -1.02
CA THR A 288 -11.53 -17.16 -0.40
C THR A 288 -12.36 -17.84 -1.48
N VAL A 289 -12.63 -19.11 -1.29
CA VAL A 289 -13.49 -19.92 -2.17
C VAL A 289 -14.43 -20.77 -1.33
N LEU A 290 -15.66 -20.95 -1.80
CA LEU A 290 -16.63 -21.82 -1.14
C LEU A 290 -16.42 -23.28 -1.58
N ASP A 291 -16.56 -24.21 -0.64
CA ASP A 291 -16.49 -25.66 -0.88
C ASP A 291 -15.19 -26.14 -1.56
N ARG A 292 -14.05 -25.52 -1.21
CA ARG A 292 -12.71 -25.88 -1.66
C ARG A 292 -11.73 -25.83 -0.49
N ASP A 293 -10.65 -26.61 -0.59
CA ASP A 293 -9.70 -26.77 0.50
C ASP A 293 -8.54 -25.75 0.43
N ASP A 294 -8.07 -25.44 -0.78
CA ASP A 294 -6.93 -24.54 -0.99
C ASP A 294 -7.26 -23.34 -1.91
N PRO A 295 -7.65 -22.19 -1.34
CA PRO A 295 -7.96 -21.00 -2.12
C PRO A 295 -6.82 -20.49 -3.01
N ARG A 296 -5.57 -20.85 -2.70
CA ARG A 296 -4.41 -20.40 -3.47
C ARG A 296 -4.44 -20.90 -4.90
N ILE A 297 -4.90 -22.17 -5.09
CA ILE A 297 -4.89 -22.86 -6.38
C ILE A 297 -6.28 -23.25 -6.89
N GLU A 298 -7.31 -23.22 -6.04
CA GLU A 298 -8.67 -23.64 -6.39
C GLU A 298 -9.64 -22.46 -6.55
N ALA A 299 -9.24 -21.24 -6.16
CA ALA A 299 -10.02 -20.04 -6.41
C ALA A 299 -9.90 -19.63 -7.88
N ASP A 300 -11.04 -19.40 -8.51
CA ASP A 300 -11.11 -19.03 -9.93
C ASP A 300 -10.99 -17.51 -10.12
N TYR A 301 -10.67 -17.09 -11.33
CA TYR A 301 -10.70 -15.70 -11.75
C TYR A 301 -12.02 -15.38 -12.46
N THR A 302 -12.58 -14.22 -12.15
CA THR A 302 -13.82 -13.72 -12.74
C THR A 302 -13.64 -12.29 -13.21
N TYR A 303 -14.36 -11.91 -14.28
CA TYR A 303 -14.48 -10.52 -14.66
C TYR A 303 -15.46 -9.79 -13.75
N VAL A 304 -14.96 -8.89 -12.90
CA VAL A 304 -15.79 -8.09 -11.99
C VAL A 304 -16.10 -6.75 -12.66
N HIS A 305 -17.39 -6.48 -12.85
CA HIS A 305 -17.91 -5.27 -13.48
C HIS A 305 -18.32 -4.26 -12.42
N PHE A 306 -17.57 -3.16 -12.36
CA PHE A 306 -17.83 -2.02 -11.49
C PHE A 306 -18.67 -0.98 -12.24
N SER A 307 -19.63 -0.37 -11.54
CA SER A 307 -20.50 0.69 -12.07
C SER A 307 -20.69 1.77 -11.01
N LEU A 308 -20.49 3.03 -11.40
CA LEU A 308 -20.64 4.19 -10.53
C LEU A 308 -21.50 5.25 -11.20
N SER A 309 -22.65 5.56 -10.60
CA SER A 309 -23.49 6.68 -10.99
C SER A 309 -22.96 7.98 -10.36
N ALA A 310 -22.29 8.77 -11.16
CA ALA A 310 -21.75 10.09 -10.80
C ALA A 310 -21.79 11.02 -12.02
N THR A 311 -21.72 12.33 -11.75
CA THR A 311 -21.55 13.32 -12.82
C THR A 311 -20.19 13.14 -13.46
N GLU A 312 -20.09 13.34 -14.79
CA GLU A 312 -18.80 13.26 -15.49
C GLU A 312 -17.79 14.26 -14.95
N PHE A 313 -16.62 13.76 -14.54
CA PHE A 313 -15.47 14.55 -14.11
C PHE A 313 -14.69 15.00 -15.33
N LEU A 314 -14.89 16.25 -15.75
CA LEU A 314 -14.17 16.81 -16.89
C LEU A 314 -12.69 17.03 -16.56
N ASN A 315 -11.79 16.58 -17.42
CA ASN A 315 -10.34 16.67 -17.26
C ASN A 315 -9.79 15.94 -16.01
N ALA A 316 -10.43 14.88 -15.59
CA ALA A 316 -9.99 14.03 -14.49
C ALA A 316 -10.29 12.57 -14.81
N ALA A 317 -9.54 11.65 -14.21
CA ALA A 317 -9.74 10.22 -14.40
C ALA A 317 -10.25 9.60 -13.09
N VAL A 318 -11.16 8.64 -13.21
CA VAL A 318 -11.77 7.92 -12.09
C VAL A 318 -11.21 6.50 -12.05
N TYR A 319 -10.88 6.01 -10.86
CA TYR A 319 -10.27 4.68 -10.70
C TYR A 319 -10.98 3.85 -9.64
N VAL A 320 -11.00 2.54 -9.84
CA VAL A 320 -11.31 1.55 -8.79
C VAL A 320 -10.05 1.35 -7.96
N TYR A 321 -10.11 1.55 -6.64
CA TYR A 321 -8.94 1.72 -5.78
C TYR A 321 -9.05 0.91 -4.48
N GLY A 322 -8.01 0.17 -4.13
CA GLY A 322 -7.94 -0.64 -2.92
C GLY A 322 -6.62 -1.37 -2.76
N GLY A 323 -6.46 -2.15 -1.69
CA GLY A 323 -5.27 -2.93 -1.43
C GLY A 323 -5.00 -4.04 -2.44
N PHE A 324 -6.05 -4.55 -3.10
CA PHE A 324 -5.94 -5.59 -4.12
C PHE A 324 -5.14 -5.16 -5.36
N ASN A 325 -5.08 -3.87 -5.65
CA ASN A 325 -4.24 -3.28 -6.69
C ASN A 325 -3.13 -2.38 -6.12
N ASN A 326 -2.74 -2.61 -4.86
CA ASN A 326 -1.71 -1.86 -4.16
C ASN A 326 -1.96 -0.34 -4.17
N PHE A 327 -3.21 0.08 -4.13
CA PHE A 327 -3.60 1.50 -4.19
C PHE A 327 -3.03 2.22 -5.43
N SER A 328 -2.86 1.51 -6.54
CA SER A 328 -2.35 2.07 -7.81
C SER A 328 -3.49 2.63 -8.68
N THR A 329 -3.13 3.61 -9.52
CA THR A 329 -4.01 4.24 -10.49
C THR A 329 -3.45 4.02 -11.90
N THR A 330 -3.73 2.85 -12.46
CA THR A 330 -3.24 2.40 -13.77
C THR A 330 -4.37 2.37 -14.80
N LYS A 331 -4.03 2.18 -16.06
CA LYS A 331 -5.04 2.01 -17.12
C LYS A 331 -5.96 0.82 -16.89
N GLU A 332 -5.51 -0.21 -16.18
CA GLU A 332 -6.28 -1.40 -15.92
C GLU A 332 -7.49 -1.12 -15.01
N ASN A 333 -7.33 -0.27 -14.00
CA ASN A 333 -8.40 0.06 -13.04
C ASN A 333 -9.04 1.44 -13.27
N GLU A 334 -8.74 2.08 -14.41
CA GLU A 334 -9.40 3.31 -14.83
C GLU A 334 -10.83 3.03 -15.30
N MET A 335 -11.74 3.88 -14.87
CA MET A 335 -13.16 3.79 -15.25
C MET A 335 -13.45 4.68 -16.46
N VAL A 336 -14.27 4.18 -17.37
CA VAL A 336 -14.71 4.93 -18.55
C VAL A 336 -16.14 5.43 -18.35
N PHE A 337 -16.38 6.72 -18.60
CA PHE A 337 -17.72 7.27 -18.54
C PHE A 337 -18.58 6.84 -19.73
N ASN A 338 -19.75 6.29 -19.45
CA ASN A 338 -20.74 5.90 -20.44
C ASN A 338 -21.86 6.94 -20.47
N PRO A 339 -21.88 7.87 -21.44
CA PRO A 339 -22.85 8.96 -21.48
C PRO A 339 -24.28 8.48 -21.71
N ASN A 340 -24.49 7.33 -22.35
CA ASN A 340 -25.82 6.78 -22.60
C ASN A 340 -26.48 6.27 -21.31
N LYS A 341 -25.67 5.79 -20.36
CA LYS A 341 -26.16 5.26 -19.08
C LYS A 341 -25.98 6.28 -17.94
N GLY A 342 -25.15 7.30 -18.11
CA GLY A 342 -24.80 8.27 -17.07
C GLY A 342 -23.99 7.65 -15.92
N VAL A 343 -23.13 6.68 -16.22
CA VAL A 343 -22.32 5.96 -15.24
C VAL A 343 -20.87 5.81 -15.71
N TYR A 344 -19.96 5.69 -14.76
CA TYR A 344 -18.61 5.19 -15.00
C TYR A 344 -18.61 3.67 -14.91
N GLU A 345 -17.91 3.00 -15.81
CA GLU A 345 -17.79 1.54 -15.87
C GLU A 345 -16.32 1.12 -15.91
N ALA A 346 -15.98 0.04 -15.21
CA ALA A 346 -14.68 -0.65 -15.33
C ALA A 346 -14.90 -2.16 -15.20
N THR A 347 -14.02 -2.95 -15.82
CA THR A 347 -14.03 -4.41 -15.71
C THR A 347 -12.64 -4.87 -15.33
N LEU A 348 -12.51 -5.56 -14.20
CA LEU A 348 -11.24 -6.08 -13.67
C LEU A 348 -11.30 -7.60 -13.59
N LEU A 349 -10.23 -8.27 -14.00
CA LEU A 349 -10.07 -9.70 -13.78
C LEU A 349 -9.54 -9.93 -12.36
N MET A 350 -10.36 -10.52 -11.49
CA MET A 350 -10.09 -10.67 -10.06
C MET A 350 -10.34 -12.11 -9.60
N LYS A 351 -9.50 -12.60 -8.70
CA LYS A 351 -9.64 -13.92 -8.08
C LYS A 351 -10.83 -13.96 -7.11
N GLN A 352 -11.43 -15.12 -6.88
CA GLN A 352 -12.49 -15.29 -5.88
C GLN A 352 -12.03 -14.80 -4.50
N GLY A 353 -12.90 -14.05 -3.81
CA GLY A 353 -12.57 -13.52 -2.50
C GLY A 353 -13.55 -12.49 -1.96
N PHE A 354 -13.11 -11.86 -0.88
CA PHE A 354 -13.71 -10.67 -0.30
C PHE A 354 -12.81 -9.47 -0.59
N TYR A 355 -13.38 -8.38 -1.11
CA TYR A 355 -12.63 -7.21 -1.55
C TYR A 355 -13.25 -5.92 -1.03
N ASN A 356 -12.42 -5.09 -0.40
CA ASN A 356 -12.76 -3.70 -0.17
C ASN A 356 -12.28 -2.83 -1.34
N TYR A 357 -13.09 -1.86 -1.74
CA TYR A 357 -12.74 -0.91 -2.78
C TYR A 357 -13.39 0.45 -2.54
N LYS A 358 -12.84 1.47 -3.14
CA LYS A 358 -13.46 2.79 -3.29
C LYS A 358 -13.16 3.36 -4.66
N TYR A 359 -13.84 4.45 -5.01
CA TYR A 359 -13.56 5.19 -6.22
C TYR A 359 -12.80 6.45 -5.87
N VAL A 360 -11.73 6.71 -6.62
CA VAL A 360 -10.90 7.90 -6.44
C VAL A 360 -10.78 8.68 -7.74
N VAL A 361 -10.46 9.95 -7.65
CA VAL A 361 -10.29 10.83 -8.79
C VAL A 361 -8.85 11.31 -8.83
N ILE A 362 -8.20 11.22 -9.99
CA ILE A 362 -6.96 11.94 -10.29
C ILE A 362 -7.33 13.17 -11.11
N ASP A 363 -7.05 14.33 -10.58
CA ASP A 363 -7.34 15.60 -11.25
C ASP A 363 -6.30 15.96 -12.32
N LYS A 364 -6.54 17.06 -13.03
CA LYS A 364 -5.64 17.56 -14.10
C LYS A 364 -4.23 17.93 -13.60
N GLU A 365 -4.06 18.16 -12.31
CA GLU A 365 -2.77 18.46 -11.66
C GLU A 365 -2.07 17.18 -11.19
N ASN A 366 -2.62 16.02 -11.56
CA ASN A 366 -2.15 14.68 -11.12
C ASN A 366 -2.23 14.49 -9.60
N THR A 367 -3.21 15.13 -8.95
CA THR A 367 -3.43 15.02 -7.51
C THR A 367 -4.52 13.99 -7.21
N LEU A 368 -4.24 13.08 -6.26
CA LEU A 368 -5.20 12.07 -5.81
C LEU A 368 -6.26 12.72 -4.89
N GLN A 369 -7.51 12.60 -5.29
CA GLN A 369 -8.69 13.08 -4.58
C GLN A 369 -9.50 11.89 -4.06
N GLU A 370 -9.13 11.35 -2.89
CA GLU A 370 -9.77 10.15 -2.33
C GLU A 370 -11.22 10.39 -1.87
N GLY A 371 -11.52 11.60 -1.39
CA GLY A 371 -12.85 11.98 -0.91
C GLY A 371 -13.81 12.52 -1.98
N ALA A 372 -13.37 12.70 -3.23
CA ALA A 372 -14.18 13.36 -4.27
C ALA A 372 -15.54 12.68 -4.51
N ILE A 373 -15.58 11.34 -4.47
CA ILE A 373 -16.78 10.53 -4.71
C ILE A 373 -17.40 10.04 -3.39
N SER A 374 -16.55 9.62 -2.46
CA SER A 374 -17.02 9.00 -1.21
C SER A 374 -17.31 10.01 -0.10
N GLY A 375 -16.77 11.23 -0.17
CA GLY A 375 -16.80 12.22 0.92
C GLY A 375 -15.72 11.96 1.96
N ASN A 376 -15.66 12.86 2.95
CA ASN A 376 -14.79 12.76 4.11
C ASN A 376 -15.61 12.97 5.38
N PHE A 377 -15.47 12.06 6.33
CA PHE A 377 -16.19 12.08 7.60
C PHE A 377 -15.23 11.75 8.74
N ASP A 378 -15.25 12.55 9.79
CA ASP A 378 -14.41 12.30 10.97
C ASP A 378 -14.81 11.01 11.72
N GLU A 379 -16.04 10.56 11.51
CA GLU A 379 -16.62 9.35 12.10
C GLU A 379 -16.15 8.05 11.46
N THR A 380 -15.49 8.11 10.27
CA THR A 380 -15.03 6.93 9.51
C THR A 380 -14.05 6.10 10.35
N GLU A 381 -14.25 4.77 10.35
CA GLU A 381 -13.32 3.85 10.97
C GLU A 381 -12.04 3.76 10.11
N ASN A 382 -10.90 4.10 10.70
CA ASN A 382 -9.60 4.03 10.06
C ASN A 382 -8.54 3.48 11.01
N ASN A 383 -7.61 2.70 10.46
CA ASN A 383 -6.43 2.24 11.15
C ASN A 383 -5.23 3.14 10.88
N TYR A 384 -4.53 3.53 11.93
CA TYR A 384 -3.34 4.35 11.84
C TYR A 384 -2.13 3.63 12.37
N LYS A 385 -1.00 3.78 11.65
CA LYS A 385 0.30 3.27 12.06
C LYS A 385 1.32 4.40 12.09
N VAL A 386 2.15 4.40 13.13
CA VAL A 386 3.27 5.33 13.26
C VAL A 386 4.55 4.54 13.28
N LEU A 387 5.39 4.78 12.28
CA LEU A 387 6.72 4.21 12.14
C LEU A 387 7.74 5.21 12.67
N VAL A 388 8.66 4.75 13.50
CA VAL A 388 9.72 5.59 14.09
C VAL A 388 11.08 5.05 13.69
N TYR A 389 11.84 5.89 13.01
CA TYR A 389 13.20 5.59 12.55
C TYR A 389 14.23 6.34 13.39
N TYR A 390 15.36 5.71 13.60
CA TYR A 390 16.50 6.30 14.29
C TYR A 390 17.79 6.11 13.48
N ARG A 391 18.47 7.22 13.22
CA ARG A 391 19.82 7.21 12.68
C ARG A 391 20.76 7.86 13.68
N ASP A 392 21.56 7.06 14.36
CA ASP A 392 22.59 7.59 15.25
C ASP A 392 23.62 8.40 14.49
N LEU A 393 24.32 9.31 15.18
CA LEU A 393 25.35 10.14 14.57
C LEU A 393 26.46 9.26 13.99
N GLY A 394 26.72 9.42 12.69
CA GLY A 394 27.70 8.60 11.96
C GLY A 394 27.15 7.24 11.45
N ALA A 395 25.91 6.88 11.73
CA ALA A 395 25.28 5.69 11.15
C ALA A 395 24.99 5.88 9.66
N ARG A 396 25.03 4.76 8.90
CA ARG A 396 24.88 4.77 7.45
C ARG A 396 23.47 4.45 6.96
N TYR A 397 22.51 4.16 7.85
CA TYR A 397 21.13 3.83 7.51
C TYR A 397 20.14 4.19 8.64
N ASP A 398 18.89 4.30 8.32
CA ASP A 398 17.80 4.52 9.26
C ASP A 398 17.30 3.17 9.81
N LYS A 399 17.45 2.92 11.11
CA LYS A 399 16.82 1.76 11.76
C LYS A 399 15.35 2.05 12.00
N LEU A 400 14.45 1.16 11.65
CA LEU A 400 13.05 1.23 12.07
C LEU A 400 12.95 0.63 13.48
N ILE A 401 12.81 1.50 14.50
CA ILE A 401 12.93 1.15 15.92
C ILE A 401 11.61 1.08 16.66
N GLY A 402 10.51 1.50 16.05
CA GLY A 402 9.22 1.51 16.72
C GLY A 402 8.06 1.51 15.74
N LEU A 403 7.02 0.79 16.14
CA LEU A 403 5.72 0.76 15.47
C LEU A 403 4.64 1.01 16.54
N GLY A 404 3.78 1.99 16.30
CA GLY A 404 2.58 2.24 17.09
C GLY A 404 1.35 2.14 16.21
N GLU A 405 0.25 1.62 16.78
CA GLU A 405 -1.01 1.45 16.05
C GLU A 405 -2.18 1.99 16.88
N ALA A 406 -3.17 2.55 16.21
CA ALA A 406 -4.44 2.97 16.81
C ALA A 406 -5.55 2.95 15.76
N ASN A 407 -6.78 2.76 16.24
CA ASN A 407 -7.99 2.78 15.44
C ASN A 407 -8.87 3.98 15.83
N SER A 408 -9.50 4.63 14.84
CA SER A 408 -10.34 5.82 15.09
C SER A 408 -11.67 5.52 15.80
N VAL A 409 -12.10 4.27 15.90
CA VAL A 409 -13.29 3.89 16.72
C VAL A 409 -13.12 4.33 18.19
N GLN A 410 -11.89 4.40 18.67
CA GLN A 410 -11.55 4.87 20.01
C GLN A 410 -11.18 6.37 20.04
N MET A 411 -11.61 7.13 19.03
CA MET A 411 -11.31 8.55 18.93
C MET A 411 -11.81 9.32 20.16
N THR A 412 -10.95 10.17 20.69
CA THR A 412 -11.26 11.05 21.82
C THR A 412 -11.43 12.50 21.36
N ASN A 413 -12.35 13.20 22.00
CA ASN A 413 -12.58 14.65 21.77
C ASN A 413 -11.45 15.52 22.33
#